data_833dea471f1684a0d331d80c07c2c51f
#
_entry.id   833dea471f1684a0d331d80c07c2c51f
#
_cell.length_a   1.000
_cell.length_b   1.000
_cell.length_c   1.000
_cell.angle_alpha   90.00
_cell.angle_beta   90.00
_cell.angle_gamma   90.00
#
_symmetry.space_group_name_H-M   'P 1'
#
loop_
_entity.id
_entity.type
_entity.pdbx_description
1 polymer ?
#
loop_
_entity_poly.entity_id
_entity_poly.type
_entity_poly.pdbx_seq_one_letter_code
_entity_poly.pdbx_strand_id
1 'polypeptide(L)'
;MKNFIPFALPEIGEEEIAEVIDSLRSGWITTGPKAKQFEQEFSNYLGANVQSLAVNSATSGLHLALEAVGVKPGDQVIVPSYTFTATAEIVRYLGADPVIVDVDRKTFN
;
A
#
# COMPACT_ATOMS: atom_id res chain seq x y z
N MET A 1 10.63 27.34 -23.00
CA MET A 1 10.66 26.54 -21.73
C MET A 1 10.33 25.10 -22.10
N LYS A 2 11.15 24.12 -21.72
CA LYS A 2 10.81 22.69 -21.92
C LYS A 2 9.62 22.39 -21.04
N ASN A 3 8.50 21.96 -21.61
CA ASN A 3 7.35 21.49 -20.82
C ASN A 3 7.80 20.25 -20.04
N PHE A 4 7.81 20.35 -18.70
CA PHE A 4 8.04 19.20 -17.85
C PHE A 4 6.82 18.28 -17.91
N ILE A 5 7.04 17.02 -18.25
CA ILE A 5 6.00 15.98 -18.24
C ILE A 5 6.17 15.20 -16.93
N PRO A 6 5.25 15.29 -15.97
CA PRO A 6 5.32 14.52 -14.75
C PRO A 6 5.11 13.02 -15.04
N PHE A 7 5.71 12.16 -14.22
CA PHE A 7 5.51 10.71 -14.32
C PHE A 7 4.05 10.31 -14.08
N ALA A 8 3.44 10.90 -13.07
CA ALA A 8 2.03 10.76 -12.74
C ALA A 8 1.55 11.99 -11.96
N LEU A 9 0.28 12.31 -12.11
CA LEU A 9 -0.42 13.29 -11.27
C LEU A 9 -1.58 12.56 -10.58
N PRO A 10 -1.78 12.76 -9.28
CA PRO A 10 -2.97 12.24 -8.60
C PRO A 10 -4.23 12.94 -9.15
N GLU A 11 -5.30 12.19 -9.33
CA GLU A 11 -6.61 12.74 -9.59
C GLU A 11 -7.24 13.13 -8.25
N ILE A 12 -7.27 14.43 -7.99
CA ILE A 12 -7.84 15.01 -6.77
C ILE A 12 -8.92 15.99 -7.18
N GLY A 13 -10.17 15.67 -6.84
CA GLY A 13 -11.33 16.50 -7.09
C GLY A 13 -11.82 17.20 -5.82
N GLU A 14 -13.00 17.82 -5.94
CA GLU A 14 -13.64 18.54 -4.85
C GLU A 14 -14.08 17.59 -3.71
N GLU A 15 -14.35 16.33 -4.01
CA GLU A 15 -14.76 15.33 -3.02
C GLU A 15 -13.61 15.01 -2.06
N GLU A 16 -12.39 14.77 -2.57
CA GLU A 16 -11.21 14.52 -1.77
C GLU A 16 -10.83 15.75 -0.94
N ILE A 17 -10.95 16.95 -1.54
CA ILE A 17 -10.70 18.21 -0.85
C ILE A 17 -11.68 18.39 0.30
N ALA A 18 -12.97 18.11 0.08
CA ALA A 18 -14.01 18.24 1.11
C ALA A 18 -13.76 17.29 2.29
N GLU A 19 -13.35 16.05 2.05
CA GLU A 19 -13.02 15.09 3.09
C GLU A 19 -11.83 15.51 3.94
N VAL A 20 -10.80 16.10 3.30
CA VAL A 20 -9.64 16.65 4.03
C VAL A 20 -10.06 17.86 4.88
N ILE A 21 -10.87 18.79 4.34
CA ILE A 21 -11.37 19.94 5.06
C ILE A 21 -12.22 19.51 6.26
N ASP A 22 -13.09 18.55 6.09
CA ASP A 22 -13.91 18.00 7.16
C ASP A 22 -13.05 17.41 8.29
N SER A 23 -12.03 16.63 7.94
CA SER A 23 -11.08 16.08 8.91
C SER A 23 -10.38 17.16 9.72
N LEU A 24 -9.90 18.21 9.06
CA LEU A 24 -9.26 19.34 9.73
C LEU A 24 -10.22 20.09 10.66
N ARG A 25 -11.45 20.34 10.23
CA ARG A 25 -12.48 21.04 11.03
C ARG A 25 -12.96 20.22 12.21
N SER A 26 -12.97 18.90 12.11
CA SER A 26 -13.31 17.99 13.21
C SER A 26 -12.32 18.06 14.37
N GLY A 27 -11.09 18.52 14.11
CA GLY A 27 -9.97 18.49 15.07
C GLY A 27 -9.36 17.11 15.27
N TRP A 28 -9.87 16.07 14.58
CA TRP A 28 -9.32 14.72 14.66
C TRP A 28 -8.41 14.43 13.48
N ILE A 29 -7.13 14.70 13.65
CA ILE A 29 -6.09 14.62 12.60
C ILE A 29 -5.15 13.42 12.73
N THR A 30 -5.47 12.47 13.62
CA THR A 30 -4.76 11.22 13.79
C THR A 30 -5.65 10.05 13.38
N THR A 31 -5.16 8.80 13.50
CA THR A 31 -5.99 7.61 13.31
C THR A 31 -7.28 7.70 14.14
N GLY A 32 -8.43 7.56 13.50
CA GLY A 32 -9.71 7.77 14.16
C GLY A 32 -10.91 7.40 13.27
N PRO A 33 -12.02 8.14 13.39
CA PRO A 33 -13.28 7.80 12.71
C PRO A 33 -13.16 7.61 11.20
N LYS A 34 -12.43 8.48 10.49
CA LYS A 34 -12.25 8.39 9.03
C LYS A 34 -11.46 7.14 8.62
N ALA A 35 -10.40 6.80 9.35
CA ALA A 35 -9.65 5.57 9.09
C ALA A 35 -10.55 4.33 9.27
N LYS A 36 -11.33 4.30 10.36
CA LYS A 36 -12.27 3.20 10.63
C LYS A 36 -13.39 3.11 9.57
N GLN A 37 -13.89 4.24 9.13
CA GLN A 37 -14.87 4.31 8.05
C GLN A 37 -14.28 3.74 6.75
N PHE A 38 -13.08 4.17 6.37
CA PHE A 38 -12.37 3.64 5.20
C PHE A 38 -12.18 2.12 5.26
N GLU A 39 -11.73 1.60 6.39
CA GLU A 39 -11.58 0.15 6.61
C GLU A 39 -12.89 -0.60 6.40
N GLN A 40 -13.99 -0.06 6.93
CA GLN A 40 -15.31 -0.66 6.80
C GLN A 40 -15.84 -0.63 5.36
N GLU A 41 -15.73 0.51 4.69
CA GLU A 41 -16.18 0.67 3.30
C GLU A 41 -15.36 -0.21 2.36
N PHE A 42 -14.05 -0.29 2.55
CA PHE A 42 -13.18 -1.16 1.76
C PHE A 42 -13.49 -2.65 1.99
N SER A 43 -13.74 -3.05 3.22
CA SER A 43 -14.18 -4.41 3.55
C SER A 43 -15.51 -4.75 2.86
N ASN A 44 -16.46 -3.84 2.89
CA ASN A 44 -17.77 -4.01 2.23
C ASN A 44 -17.62 -4.14 0.70
N TYR A 45 -16.75 -3.31 0.10
CA TYR A 45 -16.46 -3.36 -1.33
C TYR A 45 -15.87 -4.71 -1.76
N LEU A 46 -15.01 -5.31 -0.92
CA LEU A 46 -14.42 -6.63 -1.17
C LEU A 46 -15.34 -7.82 -0.89
N GLY A 47 -16.55 -7.60 -0.32
CA GLY A 47 -17.55 -8.64 -0.12
C GLY A 47 -17.79 -9.09 1.31
N ALA A 48 -17.54 -8.22 2.30
CA ALA A 48 -17.96 -8.31 3.71
C ALA A 48 -17.45 -9.49 4.57
N ASN A 49 -16.77 -10.48 4.00
CA ASN A 49 -16.16 -11.59 4.75
C ASN A 49 -14.66 -11.37 5.04
N VAL A 50 -14.17 -10.16 4.80
CA VAL A 50 -12.78 -9.75 5.02
C VAL A 50 -12.74 -8.59 5.99
N GLN A 51 -11.61 -8.42 6.65
CA GLN A 51 -11.30 -7.25 7.45
C GLN A 51 -10.19 -6.46 6.77
N SER A 52 -10.36 -5.16 6.68
CA SER A 52 -9.36 -4.25 6.14
C SER A 52 -8.70 -3.48 7.27
N LEU A 53 -7.42 -3.24 7.14
CA LEU A 53 -6.62 -2.45 8.06
C LEU A 53 -5.94 -1.32 7.30
N ALA A 54 -6.22 -0.10 7.66
CA ALA A 54 -5.56 1.07 7.09
C ALA A 54 -4.14 1.21 7.64
N VAL A 55 -3.19 1.41 6.74
CA VAL A 55 -1.79 1.63 7.06
C VAL A 55 -1.30 2.93 6.43
N ASN A 56 -0.23 3.48 6.95
CA ASN A 56 0.31 4.76 6.48
C ASN A 56 1.09 4.69 5.16
N SER A 57 1.39 3.47 4.68
CA SER A 57 2.14 3.26 3.44
C SER A 57 1.94 1.85 2.90
N ALA A 58 2.12 1.67 1.58
CA ALA A 58 2.16 0.34 0.97
C ALA A 58 3.30 -0.53 1.54
N THR A 59 4.44 0.07 1.89
CA THR A 59 5.56 -0.62 2.56
C THR A 59 5.12 -1.25 3.87
N SER A 60 4.39 -0.51 4.71
CA SER A 60 3.83 -1.05 5.95
C SER A 60 2.82 -2.18 5.70
N GLY A 61 1.98 -2.02 4.67
CA GLY A 61 1.02 -3.06 4.28
C GLY A 61 1.69 -4.35 3.84
N LEU A 62 2.72 -4.25 3.00
CA LEU A 62 3.51 -5.40 2.56
C LEU A 62 4.21 -6.09 3.73
N HIS A 63 4.79 -5.32 4.66
CA HIS A 63 5.45 -5.86 5.85
C HIS A 63 4.47 -6.67 6.70
N LEU A 64 3.34 -6.07 7.05
CA LEU A 64 2.30 -6.75 7.83
C LEU A 64 1.74 -7.99 7.12
N ALA A 65 1.60 -7.95 5.79
CA ALA A 65 1.14 -9.09 5.01
C ALA A 65 2.12 -10.26 5.10
N LEU A 66 3.42 -10.02 4.99
CA LEU A 66 4.44 -11.07 5.12
C LEU A 66 4.50 -11.64 6.53
N GLU A 67 4.37 -10.79 7.57
CA GLU A 67 4.24 -11.26 8.95
C GLU A 67 2.99 -12.13 9.15
N ALA A 68 1.85 -11.69 8.62
CA ALA A 68 0.58 -12.40 8.74
C ALA A 68 0.60 -13.80 8.12
N VAL A 69 1.34 -13.99 7.02
CA VAL A 69 1.53 -15.31 6.40
C VAL A 69 2.69 -16.11 7.02
N GLY A 70 3.38 -15.55 8.01
CA GLY A 70 4.38 -16.24 8.82
C GLY A 70 5.77 -16.34 8.20
N VAL A 71 6.15 -15.40 7.31
CA VAL A 71 7.51 -15.33 6.76
C VAL A 71 8.52 -15.11 7.88
N LYS A 72 9.61 -15.86 7.87
CA LYS A 72 10.64 -15.89 8.92
C LYS A 72 12.03 -16.11 8.32
N PRO A 73 13.09 -15.93 9.13
CA PRO A 73 14.46 -16.21 8.71
C PRO A 73 14.62 -17.61 8.10
N GLY A 74 15.27 -17.66 6.93
CA GLY A 74 15.48 -18.89 6.15
C GLY A 74 14.43 -19.16 5.07
N ASP A 75 13.31 -18.43 5.07
CA ASP A 75 12.34 -18.49 3.99
C ASP A 75 12.83 -17.73 2.75
N GLN A 76 12.28 -18.08 1.60
CA GLN A 76 12.51 -17.37 0.34
C GLN A 76 11.20 -16.80 -0.18
N VAL A 77 11.23 -15.53 -0.62
CA VAL A 77 10.08 -14.83 -1.17
C VAL A 77 10.39 -14.36 -2.59
N ILE A 78 9.59 -14.81 -3.56
CA ILE A 78 9.72 -14.39 -4.95
C ILE A 78 9.26 -12.93 -5.11
N VAL A 79 10.12 -12.12 -5.73
CA VAL A 79 9.89 -10.69 -5.94
C VAL A 79 10.16 -10.35 -7.41
N PRO A 80 9.26 -9.62 -8.11
CA PRO A 80 9.52 -9.20 -9.48
C PRO A 80 10.66 -8.18 -9.53
N SER A 81 11.46 -8.21 -10.62
CA SER A 81 12.54 -7.24 -10.83
C SER A 81 12.03 -5.83 -11.12
N TYR A 82 10.85 -5.72 -11.74
CA TYR A 82 10.20 -4.44 -12.04
C TYR A 82 9.24 -4.03 -10.92
N THR A 83 9.81 -3.50 -9.86
CA THR A 83 9.05 -3.04 -8.68
C THR A 83 9.83 -1.98 -7.92
N PHE A 84 9.19 -1.39 -6.91
CA PHE A 84 9.86 -0.48 -5.98
C PHE A 84 10.69 -1.26 -4.97
N THR A 85 11.81 -0.70 -4.53
CA THR A 85 12.80 -1.33 -3.61
C THR A 85 12.15 -1.92 -2.37
N ALA A 86 11.13 -1.26 -1.81
CA ALA A 86 10.44 -1.71 -0.60
C ALA A 86 9.93 -3.16 -0.71
N THR A 87 9.54 -3.62 -1.91
CA THR A 87 9.04 -4.98 -2.11
C THR A 87 10.08 -6.06 -1.75
N ALA A 88 11.36 -5.79 -2.00
CA ALA A 88 12.45 -6.69 -1.60
C ALA A 88 12.96 -6.40 -0.17
N GLU A 89 12.96 -5.13 0.24
CA GLU A 89 13.46 -4.72 1.56
C GLU A 89 12.67 -5.33 2.70
N ILE A 90 11.33 -5.35 2.61
CA ILE A 90 10.49 -5.92 3.68
C ILE A 90 10.76 -7.41 3.90
N VAL A 91 11.13 -8.16 2.85
CA VAL A 91 11.56 -9.56 2.97
C VAL A 91 12.83 -9.64 3.83
N ARG A 92 13.79 -8.74 3.58
CA ARG A 92 15.03 -8.66 4.37
C ARG A 92 14.79 -8.25 5.82
N TYR A 93 13.81 -7.38 6.09
CA TYR A 93 13.46 -6.98 7.46
C TYR A 93 12.99 -8.17 8.31
N LEU A 94 12.35 -9.15 7.69
CA LEU A 94 11.92 -10.39 8.34
C LEU A 94 13.02 -11.46 8.41
N GLY A 95 14.24 -11.15 7.92
CA GLY A 95 15.36 -12.09 7.87
C GLY A 95 15.25 -13.16 6.80
N ALA A 96 14.28 -13.04 5.90
CA ALA A 96 14.10 -13.91 4.74
C ALA A 96 14.92 -13.45 3.53
N ASP A 97 15.01 -14.26 2.49
CA ASP A 97 15.78 -13.98 1.29
C ASP A 97 14.85 -13.66 0.09
N PRO A 98 14.94 -12.46 -0.50
CA PRO A 98 14.21 -12.14 -1.72
C PRO A 98 14.85 -12.86 -2.91
N VAL A 99 14.04 -13.60 -3.66
CA VAL A 99 14.40 -14.23 -4.92
C VAL A 99 13.85 -13.36 -6.05
N ILE A 100 14.74 -12.56 -6.65
CA ILE A 100 14.34 -11.64 -7.72
C ILE A 100 14.20 -12.40 -9.03
N VAL A 101 13.03 -12.29 -9.65
CA VAL A 101 12.71 -12.91 -10.94
C VAL A 101 12.37 -11.84 -11.98
N ASP A 102 12.60 -12.16 -13.24
CA ASP A 102 12.25 -11.25 -14.33
C ASP A 102 10.74 -11.26 -14.60
N VAL A 103 10.27 -10.26 -15.30
CA VAL A 103 8.87 -10.07 -15.67
C VAL A 103 8.66 -10.30 -17.16
N ASP A 104 7.45 -10.64 -17.56
CA ASP A 104 7.10 -10.75 -18.97
C ASP A 104 7.21 -9.37 -19.66
N ARG A 105 7.86 -9.35 -20.83
CA ARG A 105 8.15 -8.09 -21.57
C ARG A 105 6.93 -7.33 -22.06
N LYS A 106 5.78 -7.99 -22.16
CA LYS A 106 4.55 -7.38 -22.69
C LYS A 106 3.61 -6.93 -21.61
N THR A 107 3.51 -7.72 -20.54
CA THR A 107 2.55 -7.50 -19.45
C THR A 107 3.18 -6.88 -18.22
N PHE A 108 4.51 -6.96 -18.08
CA PHE A 108 5.26 -6.55 -16.89
C PHE A 108 4.85 -7.27 -15.58
N ASN A 109 4.22 -8.45 -15.72
CA ASN A 109 3.86 -9.34 -14.61
C ASN A 109 4.80 -10.54 -14.55
#